data_6b04c027e351340b132542b4c56623a2
#
_entry.id   6b04c027e351340b132542b4c56623a2
#
_cell.length_a   1.000
_cell.length_b   1.000
_cell.length_c   1.000
_cell.angle_alpha   90.00
_cell.angle_beta   90.00
_cell.angle_gamma   90.00
#
_symmetry.space_group_name_H-M   'P 1'
#
loop_
_entity.id
_entity.type
_entity.pdbx_description
1 polymer ?
#
loop_
_entity_poly.entity_id
_entity_poly.type
_entity_poly.pdbx_seq_one_letter_code
_entity_poly.pdbx_strand_id
1 'polypeptide(L)'
;MSGEKLRLRDMAAPPGFDSAAEVRRVGLWLLATCAAFFLFFIFDYGLSLGGMYEGPDISSFRYHGTAPFFSELLTASALSLLPMPCALVWLLVRNISYFRSSKSYYTMKRLPNRWEYPLRCTLLPVGGALALFVSVNLLLLLMGGLYLWATPANMLVAGAEQDVLETVLGGIFA
;
A
#
# COMPACT_ATOMS: atom_id res chain seq x y z
N MET A 1 4.34 -43.46 5.88
CA MET A 1 4.23 -42.08 6.35
C MET A 1 3.80 -41.24 5.18
N SER A 2 2.52 -40.87 5.15
CA SER A 2 1.92 -40.08 4.07
C SER A 2 2.53 -38.68 4.07
N GLY A 3 3.20 -38.30 2.97
CA GLY A 3 3.71 -36.96 2.78
C GLY A 3 2.55 -35.97 2.61
N GLU A 4 2.06 -35.48 3.72
CA GLU A 4 1.07 -34.39 3.76
C GLU A 4 1.71 -33.18 3.07
N LYS A 5 1.25 -32.86 1.87
CA LYS A 5 1.69 -31.66 1.13
C LYS A 5 1.34 -30.46 1.98
N LEU A 6 2.33 -29.91 2.71
CA LEU A 6 2.22 -28.65 3.42
C LEU A 6 1.66 -27.59 2.44
N ARG A 7 0.44 -27.16 2.68
CA ARG A 7 -0.17 -26.10 1.88
C ARG A 7 0.56 -24.78 2.22
N LEU A 8 0.91 -23.98 1.22
CA LEU A 8 1.54 -22.66 1.41
C LEU A 8 0.79 -21.81 2.44
N ARG A 9 -0.51 -22.00 2.56
CA ARG A 9 -1.36 -21.36 3.55
C ARG A 9 -0.97 -21.69 5.00
N ASP A 10 -0.52 -22.92 5.24
CA ASP A 10 -0.14 -23.40 6.59
C ASP A 10 1.27 -22.91 6.97
N MET A 11 2.04 -22.42 5.98
CA MET A 11 3.36 -21.82 6.17
C MET A 11 3.33 -20.31 6.45
N ALA A 12 2.18 -19.65 6.31
CA ALA A 12 2.06 -18.19 6.44
C ALA A 12 2.16 -17.66 7.87
N ALA A 13 2.11 -18.52 8.88
CA ALA A 13 2.23 -18.10 10.29
C ALA A 13 3.07 -19.10 11.11
N PRO A 14 3.68 -18.64 12.21
CA PRO A 14 4.37 -19.53 13.15
C PRO A 14 3.42 -20.58 13.73
N PRO A 15 3.92 -21.77 14.13
CA PRO A 15 3.11 -22.79 14.77
C PRO A 15 2.41 -22.25 16.03
N GLY A 16 1.10 -22.41 16.13
CA GLY A 16 0.29 -21.89 17.22
C GLY A 16 -0.52 -20.64 16.90
N PHE A 17 -0.33 -20.05 15.71
CA PHE A 17 -1.18 -18.98 15.19
C PHE A 17 -2.08 -19.50 14.07
N ASP A 18 -3.29 -18.94 13.99
CA ASP A 18 -4.18 -19.20 12.85
C ASP A 18 -3.69 -18.42 11.61
N SER A 19 -3.04 -19.13 10.71
CA SER A 19 -2.49 -18.58 9.47
C SER A 19 -3.55 -17.91 8.60
N ALA A 20 -4.78 -18.43 8.58
CA ALA A 20 -5.87 -17.86 7.82
C ALA A 20 -6.33 -16.49 8.38
N ALA A 21 -6.40 -16.40 9.71
CA ALA A 21 -6.75 -15.15 10.38
C ALA A 21 -5.67 -14.08 10.18
N GLU A 22 -4.38 -14.46 10.24
CA GLU A 22 -3.27 -13.54 10.02
C GLU A 22 -3.21 -13.03 8.58
N VAL A 23 -3.36 -13.90 7.59
CA VAL A 23 -3.41 -13.49 6.17
C VAL A 23 -4.59 -12.55 5.92
N ARG A 24 -5.78 -12.87 6.47
CA ARG A 24 -6.95 -12.00 6.35
C ARG A 24 -6.72 -10.63 6.99
N ARG A 25 -6.07 -10.59 8.16
CA ARG A 25 -5.74 -9.33 8.85
C ARG A 25 -4.81 -8.46 8.02
N VAL A 26 -3.71 -9.03 7.48
CA VAL A 26 -2.78 -8.32 6.60
C VAL A 26 -3.49 -7.84 5.34
N GLY A 27 -4.35 -8.65 4.73
CA GLY A 27 -5.16 -8.27 3.57
C GLY A 27 -6.10 -7.11 3.85
N LEU A 28 -6.78 -7.10 5.01
CA LEU A 28 -7.64 -5.99 5.42
C LEU A 28 -6.85 -4.70 5.67
N TRP A 29 -5.68 -4.78 6.31
CA TRP A 29 -4.79 -3.63 6.50
C TRP A 29 -4.29 -3.07 5.17
N LEU A 30 -3.90 -3.95 4.23
CA LEU A 30 -3.50 -3.55 2.88
C LEU A 30 -4.63 -2.81 2.16
N LEU A 31 -5.83 -3.38 2.16
CA LEU A 31 -7.00 -2.79 1.52
C LEU A 31 -7.37 -1.44 2.14
N ALA A 32 -7.37 -1.35 3.47
CA ALA A 32 -7.66 -0.09 4.18
C ALA A 32 -6.63 1.00 3.87
N THR A 33 -5.33 0.66 3.81
CA THR A 33 -4.26 1.59 3.47
C THR A 33 -4.38 2.07 2.03
N CYS A 34 -4.61 1.17 1.07
CA CYS A 34 -4.82 1.53 -0.33
C CYS A 34 -6.07 2.40 -0.53
N ALA A 35 -7.16 2.07 0.16
CA ALA A 35 -8.38 2.86 0.12
C ALA A 35 -8.16 4.26 0.71
N ALA A 36 -7.48 4.36 1.85
CA ALA A 36 -7.15 5.65 2.47
C ALA A 36 -6.28 6.51 1.53
N PHE A 37 -5.23 5.92 0.94
CA PHE A 37 -4.35 6.62 0.00
C PHE A 37 -5.13 7.18 -1.20
N PHE A 38 -6.00 6.37 -1.81
CA PHE A 38 -6.83 6.79 -2.92
C PHE A 38 -7.84 7.88 -2.52
N LEU A 39 -8.50 7.73 -1.36
CA LEU A 39 -9.48 8.71 -0.88
C LEU A 39 -8.83 10.06 -0.54
N PHE A 40 -7.66 10.06 0.10
CA PHE A 40 -6.91 11.30 0.37
C PHE A 40 -6.52 12.00 -0.92
N PHE A 41 -6.03 11.26 -1.91
CA PHE A 41 -5.72 11.83 -3.22
C PHE A 41 -6.95 12.47 -3.88
N ILE A 42 -8.10 11.77 -3.92
CA ILE A 42 -9.35 12.31 -4.51
C ILE A 42 -9.82 13.56 -3.74
N PHE A 43 -9.66 13.55 -2.42
CA PHE A 43 -10.05 14.68 -1.58
C PHE A 43 -9.18 15.91 -1.86
N ASP A 44 -7.84 15.76 -1.88
CA ASP A 44 -6.91 16.85 -2.16
C ASP A 44 -7.07 17.36 -3.58
N TYR A 45 -7.26 16.47 -4.55
CA TYR A 45 -7.55 16.83 -5.93
C TYR A 45 -8.89 17.60 -6.05
N GLY A 46 -9.93 17.13 -5.36
CA GLY A 46 -11.24 17.79 -5.34
C GLY A 46 -11.19 19.18 -4.71
N LEU A 47 -10.43 19.36 -3.62
CA LEU A 47 -10.20 20.67 -3.00
C LEU A 47 -9.44 21.62 -3.94
N SER A 48 -8.42 21.12 -4.61
CA SER A 48 -7.62 21.90 -5.58
C SER A 48 -8.49 22.35 -6.76
N LEU A 49 -9.32 21.50 -7.30
CA LEU A 49 -10.28 21.85 -8.36
C LEU A 49 -11.32 22.85 -7.83
N GLY A 50 -11.87 22.62 -6.63
CA GLY A 50 -12.88 23.51 -6.03
C GLY A 50 -12.36 24.95 -5.84
N GLY A 51 -11.07 25.12 -5.49
CA GLY A 51 -10.44 26.43 -5.37
C GLY A 51 -10.22 27.17 -6.70
N MET A 52 -10.32 26.46 -7.84
CA MET A 52 -10.16 27.05 -9.18
C MET A 52 -11.50 27.53 -9.77
N TYR A 53 -12.62 27.13 -9.18
CA TYR A 53 -13.93 27.52 -9.62
C TYR A 53 -14.41 28.71 -8.77
N GLU A 54 -14.22 29.93 -9.26
CA GLU A 54 -14.81 31.14 -8.69
C GLU A 54 -15.93 31.67 -9.59
N GLY A 55 -17.15 31.74 -9.07
CA GLY A 55 -18.27 32.37 -9.73
C GLY A 55 -19.57 32.18 -8.95
N PRO A 56 -20.43 33.22 -8.86
CA PRO A 56 -21.70 33.12 -8.13
C PRO A 56 -22.76 32.24 -8.80
N ASP A 57 -22.63 31.96 -10.09
CA ASP A 57 -23.57 31.16 -10.89
C ASP A 57 -22.87 30.09 -11.73
N ILE A 58 -23.51 28.93 -11.87
CA ILE A 58 -23.05 27.79 -12.66
C ILE A 58 -22.74 28.18 -14.12
N SER A 59 -23.41 29.20 -14.66
CA SER A 59 -23.20 29.72 -16.02
C SER A 59 -21.99 30.64 -16.17
N SER A 60 -21.42 31.14 -15.06
CA SER A 60 -20.27 32.08 -15.02
C SER A 60 -18.99 31.46 -14.49
N PHE A 61 -18.91 30.14 -14.36
CA PHE A 61 -17.69 29.45 -13.95
C PHE A 61 -16.54 29.78 -14.91
N ARG A 62 -15.66 30.67 -14.47
CA ARG A 62 -14.37 30.91 -15.12
C ARG A 62 -13.30 30.16 -14.36
N TYR A 63 -12.52 29.39 -15.08
CA TYR A 63 -11.34 28.72 -14.55
C TYR A 63 -10.26 29.76 -14.29
N HIS A 64 -9.89 29.98 -13.05
CA HIS A 64 -8.79 30.83 -12.66
C HIS A 64 -7.72 29.96 -11.98
N GLY A 65 -6.62 29.72 -12.71
CA GLY A 65 -5.47 29.00 -12.18
C GLY A 65 -5.08 27.78 -13.01
N THR A 66 -3.98 27.19 -12.60
CA THR A 66 -3.44 25.94 -13.15
C THR A 66 -3.60 24.83 -12.12
N ALA A 67 -3.88 23.61 -12.55
CA ALA A 67 -3.93 22.46 -11.67
C ALA A 67 -2.56 22.25 -10.98
N PRO A 68 -2.50 21.86 -9.71
CA PRO A 68 -1.24 21.52 -9.04
C PRO A 68 -0.58 20.33 -9.74
N PHE A 69 0.74 20.22 -9.64
CA PHE A 69 1.44 19.05 -10.14
C PHE A 69 0.96 17.77 -9.44
N PHE A 70 0.97 16.67 -10.17
CA PHE A 70 0.59 15.36 -9.66
C PHE A 70 1.47 14.93 -8.48
N SER A 71 2.76 15.21 -8.55
CA SER A 71 3.73 14.97 -7.47
C SER A 71 3.39 15.71 -6.17
N GLU A 72 2.85 16.93 -6.25
CA GLU A 72 2.43 17.71 -5.07
C GLU A 72 1.21 17.05 -4.39
N LEU A 73 0.21 16.64 -5.15
CA LEU A 73 -0.97 15.94 -4.63
C LEU A 73 -0.60 14.61 -3.96
N LEU A 74 0.37 13.89 -4.53
CA LEU A 74 0.85 12.64 -3.93
C LEU A 74 1.60 12.86 -2.61
N THR A 75 2.34 13.95 -2.48
CA THR A 75 3.08 14.23 -1.25
C THR A 75 2.15 14.33 -0.05
N ALA A 76 1.01 15.00 -0.19
CA ALA A 76 0.01 15.12 0.86
C ALA A 76 -0.62 13.76 1.22
N SER A 77 -0.93 12.94 0.21
CA SER A 77 -1.57 11.63 0.41
C SER A 77 -0.60 10.54 0.87
N ALA A 78 0.72 10.69 0.64
CA ALA A 78 1.75 9.68 0.96
C ALA A 78 1.80 9.29 2.44
N LEU A 79 1.48 10.21 3.36
CA LEU A 79 1.43 9.92 4.79
C LEU A 79 0.42 8.82 5.14
N SER A 80 -0.62 8.63 4.35
CA SER A 80 -1.62 7.59 4.55
C SER A 80 -1.09 6.17 4.31
N LEU A 81 0.07 6.02 3.65
CA LEU A 81 0.73 4.73 3.42
C LEU A 81 1.50 4.22 4.64
N LEU A 82 1.89 5.10 5.58
CA LEU A 82 2.72 4.75 6.74
C LEU A 82 2.15 3.64 7.65
N PRO A 83 0.84 3.54 7.92
CA PRO A 83 0.30 2.51 8.81
C PRO A 83 0.64 1.09 8.39
N MET A 84 0.71 0.80 7.09
CA MET A 84 0.96 -0.57 6.60
C MET A 84 2.41 -1.05 6.85
N PRO A 85 3.47 -0.31 6.49
CA PRO A 85 4.84 -0.67 6.84
C PRO A 85 5.02 -0.84 8.36
N CYS A 86 4.45 0.06 9.16
CA CYS A 86 4.49 -0.05 10.62
C CYS A 86 3.83 -1.34 11.12
N ALA A 87 2.67 -1.71 10.56
CA ALA A 87 1.99 -2.96 10.89
C ALA A 87 2.81 -4.20 10.51
N LEU A 88 3.47 -4.19 9.33
CA LEU A 88 4.35 -5.28 8.89
C LEU A 88 5.58 -5.42 9.78
N VAL A 89 6.23 -4.31 10.15
CA VAL A 89 7.35 -4.30 11.09
C VAL A 89 6.92 -4.83 12.47
N TRP A 90 5.78 -4.36 12.97
CA TRP A 90 5.23 -4.85 14.23
C TRP A 90 4.94 -6.35 14.19
N LEU A 91 4.36 -6.86 13.09
CA LEU A 91 4.09 -8.27 12.88
C LEU A 91 5.40 -9.09 12.88
N LEU A 92 6.44 -8.59 12.23
CA LEU A 92 7.77 -9.22 12.22
C LEU A 92 8.37 -9.28 13.63
N VAL A 93 8.36 -8.16 14.35
CA VAL A 93 8.86 -8.08 15.74
C VAL A 93 8.09 -9.03 16.65
N ARG A 94 6.77 -9.08 16.54
CA ARG A 94 5.92 -10.00 17.30
C ARG A 94 6.30 -11.46 17.02
N ASN A 95 6.50 -11.83 15.76
CA ASN A 95 6.86 -13.19 15.38
C ASN A 95 8.25 -13.58 15.91
N ILE A 96 9.22 -12.65 15.87
CA ILE A 96 10.57 -12.87 16.42
C ILE A 96 10.53 -12.95 17.95
N SER A 97 9.74 -12.10 18.62
CA SER A 97 9.59 -12.12 20.07
C SER A 97 8.93 -13.41 20.56
N TYR A 98 7.97 -13.93 19.81
CA TYR A 98 7.35 -15.23 20.10
C TYR A 98 8.39 -16.37 20.00
N PHE A 99 9.31 -16.28 19.06
CA PHE A 99 10.43 -17.22 18.93
C PHE A 99 11.31 -17.28 20.19
N ARG A 100 11.58 -16.13 20.81
CA ARG A 100 12.44 -16.06 22.02
C ARG A 100 11.74 -16.57 23.29
N SER A 101 10.43 -16.81 23.25
CA SER A 101 9.70 -17.34 24.40
C SER A 101 10.02 -18.84 24.60
N SER A 102 10.21 -19.26 25.86
CA SER A 102 10.65 -20.62 26.23
C SER A 102 9.75 -21.74 25.70
N LYS A 103 8.45 -21.49 25.56
CA LYS A 103 7.49 -22.49 25.07
C LYS A 103 7.69 -22.81 23.58
N SER A 104 8.11 -21.85 22.79
CA SER A 104 8.36 -21.98 21.36
C SER A 104 9.61 -22.83 21.08
N TYR A 105 10.65 -22.72 21.92
CA TYR A 105 11.92 -23.43 21.75
C TYR A 105 11.77 -24.96 21.74
N TYR A 106 10.90 -25.52 22.58
CA TYR A 106 10.64 -26.97 22.62
C TYR A 106 9.88 -27.48 21.39
N THR A 107 8.95 -26.69 20.89
CA THR A 107 8.20 -27.03 19.68
C THR A 107 9.08 -27.05 18.44
N MET A 108 10.08 -26.16 18.41
CA MET A 108 11.02 -26.05 17.29
C MET A 108 12.06 -27.15 17.20
N LYS A 109 12.52 -27.69 18.33
CA LYS A 109 13.42 -28.86 18.32
C LYS A 109 12.78 -30.09 17.64
N ARG A 110 11.47 -30.11 17.49
CA ARG A 110 10.72 -31.19 16.83
C ARG A 110 10.48 -30.96 15.34
N LEU A 111 10.80 -29.76 14.82
CA LEU A 111 10.69 -29.49 13.37
C LEU A 111 11.80 -30.20 12.61
N PRO A 112 11.49 -30.90 11.53
CA PRO A 112 12.46 -31.66 10.74
C PRO A 112 13.50 -30.76 10.06
N ASN A 113 13.17 -29.48 9.82
CA ASN A 113 14.04 -28.53 9.15
C ASN A 113 14.19 -27.22 9.96
N ARG A 114 15.44 -26.85 10.27
CA ARG A 114 15.76 -25.63 11.05
C ARG A 114 15.37 -24.33 10.33
N TRP A 115 15.30 -24.35 9.00
CA TRP A 115 14.96 -23.19 8.16
C TRP A 115 13.46 -22.95 8.03
N GLU A 116 12.64 -23.92 8.38
CA GLU A 116 11.18 -23.81 8.27
C GLU A 116 10.60 -22.72 9.15
N TYR A 117 11.16 -22.53 10.34
CA TYR A 117 10.66 -21.52 11.26
C TYR A 117 10.94 -20.08 10.82
N PRO A 118 12.20 -19.67 10.54
CA PRO A 118 12.45 -18.30 10.05
C PRO A 118 11.66 -18.01 8.78
N LEU A 119 11.50 -18.98 7.88
CA LEU A 119 10.69 -18.84 6.69
C LEU A 119 9.23 -18.52 7.04
N ARG A 120 8.62 -19.25 7.97
CA ARG A 120 7.24 -19.00 8.42
C ARG A 120 7.06 -17.64 9.09
N CYS A 121 8.07 -17.17 9.82
CA CYS A 121 8.03 -15.85 10.47
C CYS A 121 8.13 -14.68 9.48
N THR A 122 8.87 -14.86 8.38
CA THR A 122 9.17 -13.78 7.41
C THR A 122 8.25 -13.80 6.20
N LEU A 123 7.66 -14.94 5.86
CA LEU A 123 6.85 -15.09 4.64
C LEU A 123 5.71 -14.09 4.57
N LEU A 124 4.95 -13.94 5.65
CA LEU A 124 3.79 -13.05 5.68
C LEU A 124 4.18 -11.57 5.67
N PRO A 125 5.16 -11.08 6.47
CA PRO A 125 5.64 -9.70 6.37
C PRO A 125 6.22 -9.35 5.01
N VAL A 126 7.05 -10.22 4.44
CA VAL A 126 7.68 -10.00 3.11
C VAL A 126 6.62 -10.05 2.01
N GLY A 127 5.73 -11.04 2.05
CA GLY A 127 4.61 -11.14 1.10
C GLY A 127 3.69 -9.91 1.17
N GLY A 128 3.42 -9.41 2.38
CA GLY A 128 2.65 -8.18 2.60
C GLY A 128 3.36 -6.94 2.05
N ALA A 129 4.69 -6.84 2.22
CA ALA A 129 5.48 -5.73 1.67
C ALA A 129 5.49 -5.74 0.13
N LEU A 130 5.65 -6.91 -0.49
CA LEU A 130 5.56 -7.07 -1.94
C LEU A 130 4.16 -6.72 -2.46
N ALA A 131 3.12 -7.19 -1.78
CA ALA A 131 1.74 -6.86 -2.13
C ALA A 131 1.47 -5.36 -2.02
N LEU A 132 1.97 -4.69 -0.97
CA LEU A 132 1.88 -3.24 -0.81
C LEU A 132 2.59 -2.52 -1.96
N PHE A 133 3.83 -2.90 -2.28
CA PHE A 133 4.59 -2.32 -3.38
C PHE A 133 3.84 -2.40 -4.71
N VAL A 134 3.35 -3.59 -5.07
CA VAL A 134 2.57 -3.78 -6.31
C VAL A 134 1.28 -2.96 -6.30
N SER A 135 0.55 -2.97 -5.18
CA SER A 135 -0.72 -2.23 -5.05
C SER A 135 -0.53 -0.72 -5.16
N VAL A 136 0.52 -0.16 -4.54
CA VAL A 136 0.84 1.27 -4.63
C VAL A 136 1.17 1.67 -6.07
N ASN A 137 2.01 0.88 -6.77
CA ASN A 137 2.34 1.18 -8.17
C ASN A 137 1.10 1.13 -9.10
N LEU A 138 0.20 0.17 -8.88
CA LEU A 138 -1.06 0.11 -9.62
C LEU A 138 -1.96 1.32 -9.33
N LEU A 139 -2.01 1.75 -8.05
CA LEU A 139 -2.76 2.94 -7.67
C LEU A 139 -2.16 4.21 -8.27
N LEU A 140 -0.84 4.36 -8.31
CA LEU A 140 -0.17 5.50 -8.94
C LEU A 140 -0.52 5.62 -10.43
N LEU A 141 -0.51 4.50 -11.16
CA LEU A 141 -0.95 4.45 -12.55
C LEU A 141 -2.41 4.87 -12.70
N LEU A 142 -3.28 4.38 -11.84
CA LEU A 142 -4.71 4.70 -11.87
C LEU A 142 -4.96 6.17 -11.53
N MET A 143 -4.31 6.71 -10.51
CA MET A 143 -4.42 8.11 -10.09
C MET A 143 -3.85 9.05 -11.15
N GLY A 144 -2.69 8.74 -11.74
CA GLY A 144 -2.11 9.50 -12.83
C GLY A 144 -3.02 9.55 -14.06
N GLY A 145 -3.61 8.41 -14.41
CA GLY A 145 -4.61 8.34 -15.49
C GLY A 145 -5.86 9.15 -15.20
N LEU A 146 -6.38 9.09 -13.95
CA LEU A 146 -7.52 9.89 -13.52
C LEU A 146 -7.20 11.39 -13.54
N TYR A 147 -6.02 11.79 -13.07
CA TYR A 147 -5.58 13.18 -13.08
C TYR A 147 -5.56 13.75 -14.49
N LEU A 148 -4.93 13.05 -15.45
CA LEU A 148 -4.85 13.50 -16.83
C LEU A 148 -6.20 13.49 -17.54
N TRP A 149 -7.07 12.53 -17.22
CA TRP A 149 -8.40 12.43 -17.83
C TRP A 149 -9.40 13.45 -17.26
N ALA A 150 -9.35 13.69 -15.96
CA ALA A 150 -10.32 14.53 -15.26
C ALA A 150 -9.95 16.03 -15.32
N THR A 151 -8.65 16.36 -15.47
CA THR A 151 -8.20 17.76 -15.57
C THR A 151 -8.42 18.30 -16.97
N PRO A 152 -9.17 19.41 -17.15
CA PRO A 152 -9.35 20.04 -18.45
C PRO A 152 -8.01 20.50 -19.05
N ALA A 153 -7.84 20.32 -20.37
CA ALA A 153 -6.57 20.61 -21.03
C ALA A 153 -6.08 22.07 -20.89
N ASN A 154 -7.00 23.02 -20.70
CA ASN A 154 -6.69 24.42 -20.46
C ASN A 154 -6.20 24.74 -19.03
N MET A 155 -6.30 23.80 -18.11
CA MET A 155 -5.85 23.91 -16.72
C MET A 155 -4.56 23.13 -16.46
N LEU A 156 -4.20 22.20 -17.33
CA LEU A 156 -2.97 21.43 -17.21
C LEU A 156 -1.76 22.35 -17.30
N VAL A 157 -0.85 22.25 -16.33
CA VAL A 157 0.45 22.91 -16.36
C VAL A 157 1.28 22.34 -17.50
N ALA A 158 2.06 23.19 -18.17
CA ALA A 158 3.02 22.72 -19.16
C ALA A 158 3.99 21.72 -18.51
N GLY A 159 4.03 20.50 -19.04
CA GLY A 159 4.84 19.40 -18.48
C GLY A 159 4.12 18.49 -17.49
N ALA A 160 2.82 18.66 -17.25
CA ALA A 160 2.05 17.78 -16.35
C ALA A 160 2.11 16.30 -16.74
N GLU A 161 2.13 15.99 -18.03
CA GLU A 161 2.29 14.62 -18.54
C GLU A 161 3.66 14.03 -18.15
N GLN A 162 4.71 14.85 -18.21
CA GLN A 162 6.06 14.44 -17.83
C GLN A 162 6.15 14.23 -16.31
N ASP A 163 5.56 15.12 -15.51
CA ASP A 163 5.50 14.99 -14.04
C ASP A 163 4.80 13.68 -13.62
N VAL A 164 3.66 13.35 -14.25
CA VAL A 164 2.97 12.08 -14.03
C VAL A 164 3.85 10.89 -14.39
N LEU A 165 4.49 10.92 -15.58
CA LEU A 165 5.37 9.84 -16.02
C LEU A 165 6.58 9.67 -15.10
N GLU A 166 7.26 10.75 -14.74
CA GLU A 166 8.41 10.71 -13.84
C GLU A 166 8.03 10.20 -12.46
N THR A 167 6.89 10.63 -11.92
CA THR A 167 6.42 10.21 -10.61
C THR A 167 6.03 8.73 -10.60
N VAL A 168 5.32 8.25 -11.63
CA VAL A 168 4.92 6.85 -11.75
C VAL A 168 6.14 5.96 -12.00
N LEU A 169 7.05 6.35 -12.92
CA LEU A 169 8.26 5.58 -13.19
C LEU A 169 9.22 5.63 -12.00
N GLY A 170 9.37 6.77 -11.34
CA GLY A 170 10.16 6.90 -10.12
C GLY A 170 9.65 5.97 -9.01
N GLY A 171 8.32 5.83 -8.84
CA GLY A 171 7.72 4.88 -7.90
C GLY A 171 7.97 3.41 -8.25
N ILE A 172 8.14 3.09 -9.54
CA ILE A 172 8.43 1.71 -10.00
C ILE A 172 9.92 1.34 -9.82
N PHE A 173 10.82 2.31 -9.99
CA PHE A 173 12.26 2.07 -10.01
C PHE A 173 12.99 2.52 -8.73
N ALA A 174 12.31 3.12 -7.75
CA ALA A 174 12.83 3.46 -6.43
C ALA A 174 12.75 2.28 -5.47
#